data_52613cf9c344a80af448fdb75eb87f74
#
_entry.id   52613cf9c344a80af448fdb75eb87f74
#
_cell.length_a   1.000
_cell.length_b   1.000
_cell.length_c   1.000
_cell.angle_alpha   90.00
_cell.angle_beta   90.00
_cell.angle_gamma   90.00
#
_symmetry.space_group_name_H-M   'P 1'
#
loop_
_entity.id
_entity.type
_entity.pdbx_description
1 polymer ?
#
loop_
_entity_poly.entity_id
_entity_poly.type
_entity_poly.pdbx_seq_one_letter_code
_entity_poly.pdbx_strand_id
1 'polypeptide(L)'
;MDVTDADVAEVGEDIDAVLDALSATVIADRELLETVLLGVLARGHILLEDIPGTGKTLIARSVARTLGLSFSRVQFTPDLLPADVTGTHVYNEGAGEFEFSPGPVFANVVLADEINRAPPKTQAALLETMEERQVTADGETHDLPEPFFVLATQNPVEMAGTFELPEAQVDRFLVKTAIGYPDGAGETELLRRRAGRDRQSPTAEEVLSAAAVRALQGVPESVRVEEDLLEYLVTLSRATRERSECDVGVSPRGTQRFFEATRVRAVLSGREYVTPEDVKRVARPVLAHRLVLTPDAAVEGVDKRSVIDDVLDEVPVPTV
;
A
#
# COMPACT_ATOMS: atom_id res chain seq x y z
N MET A 1 -13.46 22.60 -9.79
CA MET A 1 -12.79 23.18 -8.64
C MET A 1 -11.32 22.86 -8.88
N ASP A 2 -10.50 23.87 -9.14
CA ASP A 2 -9.06 23.63 -9.36
C ASP A 2 -8.45 23.11 -8.06
N VAL A 3 -7.70 22.03 -8.14
CA VAL A 3 -7.09 21.29 -7.00
C VAL A 3 -6.07 22.15 -6.22
N THR A 4 -5.75 23.36 -6.70
CA THR A 4 -4.81 24.30 -6.13
C THR A 4 -5.35 25.14 -4.95
N ASP A 5 -6.65 25.05 -4.64
CA ASP A 5 -7.29 25.85 -3.60
C ASP A 5 -7.95 25.03 -2.48
N ALA A 6 -7.69 23.71 -2.40
CA ALA A 6 -8.14 22.94 -1.24
C ALA A 6 -7.28 23.37 -0.03
N ASP A 7 -7.93 23.99 0.95
CA ASP A 7 -7.29 24.33 2.21
C ASP A 7 -6.80 23.03 2.88
N VAL A 8 -5.49 22.88 3.09
CA VAL A 8 -4.90 21.68 3.69
C VAL A 8 -5.50 21.39 5.07
N ALA A 9 -6.04 22.40 5.74
CA ALA A 9 -6.78 22.22 6.99
C ALA A 9 -8.11 21.46 6.76
N GLU A 10 -8.86 21.77 5.71
CA GLU A 10 -10.10 21.05 5.33
C GLU A 10 -9.76 19.60 4.94
N VAL A 11 -8.66 19.41 4.22
CA VAL A 11 -8.13 18.07 3.89
C VAL A 11 -7.78 17.28 5.16
N GLY A 12 -7.22 17.93 6.18
CA GLY A 12 -6.92 17.31 7.47
C GLY A 12 -8.18 16.81 8.18
N GLU A 13 -9.27 17.57 8.15
CA GLU A 13 -10.57 17.17 8.72
C GLU A 13 -11.17 15.95 7.98
N ASP A 14 -11.10 15.92 6.66
CA ASP A 14 -11.54 14.78 5.85
C ASP A 14 -10.75 13.51 6.17
N ILE A 15 -9.43 13.63 6.31
CA ILE A 15 -8.54 12.52 6.67
C ILE A 15 -8.85 11.98 8.07
N ASP A 16 -9.03 12.86 9.05
CA ASP A 16 -9.40 12.46 10.41
C ASP A 16 -10.76 11.76 10.45
N ALA A 17 -11.75 12.26 9.71
CA ALA A 17 -13.05 11.61 9.58
C ALA A 17 -12.94 10.19 8.97
N VAL A 18 -12.10 10.01 7.95
CA VAL A 18 -11.82 8.69 7.35
C VAL A 18 -11.15 7.76 8.36
N LEU A 19 -10.13 8.24 9.09
CA LEU A 19 -9.43 7.44 10.10
C LEU A 19 -10.34 7.04 11.26
N ASP A 20 -11.23 7.93 11.68
CA ASP A 20 -12.21 7.65 12.74
C ASP A 20 -13.24 6.62 12.30
N ALA A 21 -13.76 6.72 11.07
CA ALA A 21 -14.68 5.72 10.50
C ALA A 21 -14.02 4.33 10.35
N LEU A 22 -12.74 4.29 9.95
CA LEU A 22 -11.94 3.07 9.90
C LEU A 22 -11.74 2.49 11.30
N SER A 23 -11.32 3.30 12.27
CA SER A 23 -11.07 2.88 13.66
C SER A 23 -12.34 2.38 14.36
N ALA A 24 -13.51 2.92 14.00
CA ALA A 24 -14.80 2.43 14.46
C ALA A 24 -15.12 1.01 13.97
N THR A 25 -14.58 0.62 12.82
CA THR A 25 -14.89 -0.65 12.15
C THR A 25 -13.80 -1.70 12.35
N VAL A 26 -12.55 -1.29 12.29
CA VAL A 26 -11.35 -2.14 12.38
C VAL A 26 -10.68 -1.93 13.73
N ILE A 27 -10.16 -3.02 14.32
CA ILE A 27 -9.25 -2.93 15.47
C ILE A 27 -7.83 -3.04 14.93
N ALA A 28 -7.20 -1.92 14.80
CA ALA A 28 -5.83 -1.77 14.33
C ALA A 28 -5.26 -0.47 14.89
N ASP A 29 -3.94 -0.40 15.00
CA ASP A 29 -3.26 0.83 15.38
C ASP A 29 -3.54 1.94 14.37
N ARG A 30 -3.76 3.16 14.86
CA ARG A 30 -4.00 4.33 14.01
C ARG A 30 -2.85 4.54 13.00
N GLU A 31 -1.62 4.27 13.41
CA GLU A 31 -0.44 4.37 12.54
C GLU A 31 -0.50 3.44 11.33
N LEU A 32 -1.02 2.21 11.52
CA LEU A 32 -1.25 1.28 10.39
C LEU A 32 -2.31 1.84 9.44
N LEU A 33 -3.42 2.38 9.96
CA LEU A 33 -4.48 2.96 9.13
C LEU A 33 -3.97 4.19 8.36
N GLU A 34 -3.18 5.05 9.00
CA GLU A 34 -2.48 6.17 8.36
C GLU A 34 -1.54 5.67 7.24
N THR A 35 -0.80 4.57 7.49
CA THR A 35 0.09 3.95 6.49
C THR A 35 -0.69 3.39 5.30
N VAL A 36 -1.88 2.84 5.52
CA VAL A 36 -2.75 2.39 4.43
C VAL A 36 -3.29 3.58 3.62
N LEU A 37 -3.74 4.64 4.28
CA LEU A 37 -4.18 5.86 3.60
C LEU A 37 -3.02 6.54 2.86
N LEU A 38 -1.81 6.53 3.42
CA LEU A 38 -0.61 7.01 2.74
C LEU A 38 -0.44 6.29 1.39
N GLY A 39 -0.58 4.97 1.36
CA GLY A 39 -0.52 4.20 0.12
C GLY A 39 -1.56 4.64 -0.91
N VAL A 40 -2.80 4.86 -0.49
CA VAL A 40 -3.88 5.34 -1.38
C VAL A 40 -3.59 6.74 -1.92
N LEU A 41 -3.23 7.68 -1.03
CA LEU A 41 -3.03 9.08 -1.39
C LEU A 41 -1.74 9.31 -2.21
N ALA A 42 -0.70 8.52 -1.97
CA ALA A 42 0.52 8.52 -2.78
C ALA A 42 0.37 7.76 -4.12
N ARG A 43 -0.85 7.34 -4.49
CA ARG A 43 -1.12 6.52 -5.68
C ARG A 43 -0.22 5.29 -5.75
N GLY A 44 0.18 4.75 -4.59
CA GLY A 44 1.00 3.56 -4.46
C GLY A 44 0.18 2.32 -4.13
N HIS A 45 0.87 1.20 -3.96
CA HIS A 45 0.29 -0.08 -3.57
C HIS A 45 0.96 -0.57 -2.29
N ILE A 46 0.28 -1.43 -1.52
CA ILE A 46 0.77 -1.91 -0.24
C ILE A 46 0.94 -3.43 -0.26
N LEU A 47 2.04 -3.91 0.30
CA LEU A 47 2.27 -5.31 0.62
C LEU A 47 2.13 -5.51 2.13
N LEU A 48 1.16 -6.30 2.55
CA LEU A 48 0.98 -6.73 3.93
C LEU A 48 1.63 -8.10 4.12
N GLU A 49 2.69 -8.14 4.90
CA GLU A 49 3.33 -9.40 5.31
C GLU A 49 2.84 -9.81 6.68
N ASP A 50 1.89 -10.75 6.71
CA ASP A 50 1.21 -11.07 7.95
C ASP A 50 0.63 -12.48 7.96
N ILE A 51 0.46 -13.02 9.17
CA ILE A 51 -0.17 -14.30 9.43
C ILE A 51 -1.68 -14.29 9.09
N PRO A 52 -2.29 -15.45 8.89
CA PRO A 52 -3.74 -15.56 8.68
C PRO A 52 -4.54 -15.06 9.89
N GLY A 53 -5.72 -14.48 9.63
CA GLY A 53 -6.67 -14.12 10.70
C GLY A 53 -6.51 -12.73 11.31
N THR A 54 -5.55 -11.91 10.88
CA THR A 54 -5.31 -10.55 11.39
C THR A 54 -6.27 -9.47 10.88
N GLY A 55 -7.25 -9.84 10.04
CA GLY A 55 -8.27 -8.89 9.59
C GLY A 55 -7.97 -8.17 8.27
N LYS A 56 -6.98 -8.63 7.49
CA LYS A 56 -6.58 -8.05 6.18
C LYS A 56 -7.76 -7.73 5.27
N THR A 57 -8.67 -8.69 5.09
CA THR A 57 -9.88 -8.51 4.25
C THR A 57 -10.82 -7.45 4.82
N LEU A 58 -10.94 -7.37 6.15
CA LEU A 58 -11.78 -6.36 6.79
C LEU A 58 -11.20 -4.96 6.58
N ILE A 59 -9.88 -4.80 6.74
CA ILE A 59 -9.19 -3.51 6.48
C ILE A 59 -9.42 -3.08 5.03
N ALA A 60 -9.09 -3.93 4.05
CA ALA A 60 -9.22 -3.58 2.63
C ALA A 60 -10.66 -3.20 2.24
N ARG A 61 -11.65 -3.97 2.74
CA ARG A 61 -13.07 -3.68 2.49
C ARG A 61 -13.53 -2.40 3.19
N SER A 62 -13.05 -2.15 4.41
CA SER A 62 -13.39 -0.93 5.16
C SER A 62 -12.80 0.30 4.49
N VAL A 63 -11.55 0.25 4.05
CA VAL A 63 -10.90 1.33 3.30
C VAL A 63 -11.68 1.62 2.02
N ALA A 64 -11.99 0.60 1.22
CA ALA A 64 -12.78 0.80 -0.01
C ALA A 64 -14.13 1.45 0.30
N ARG A 65 -14.84 0.96 1.32
CA ARG A 65 -16.16 1.47 1.69
C ARG A 65 -16.12 2.90 2.21
N THR A 66 -15.17 3.21 3.10
CA THR A 66 -15.02 4.55 3.68
C THR A 66 -14.67 5.59 2.62
N LEU A 67 -13.92 5.19 1.61
CA LEU A 67 -13.51 6.04 0.49
C LEU A 67 -14.50 6.05 -0.70
N GLY A 68 -15.66 5.40 -0.59
CA GLY A 68 -16.66 5.33 -1.66
C GLY A 68 -16.16 4.63 -2.93
N LEU A 69 -15.28 3.64 -2.76
CA LEU A 69 -14.58 2.94 -3.84
C LEU A 69 -15.14 1.52 -4.03
N SER A 70 -15.11 1.02 -5.27
CA SER A 70 -15.41 -0.37 -5.57
C SER A 70 -14.32 -1.30 -5.02
N PHE A 71 -14.72 -2.50 -4.58
CA PHE A 71 -13.84 -3.48 -3.95
C PHE A 71 -13.92 -4.82 -4.65
N SER A 72 -12.78 -5.44 -4.90
CA SER A 72 -12.65 -6.82 -5.35
C SER A 72 -11.62 -7.58 -4.51
N ARG A 73 -11.81 -8.88 -4.35
CA ARG A 73 -10.85 -9.78 -3.70
C ARG A 73 -10.49 -10.92 -4.64
N VAL A 74 -9.21 -11.14 -4.81
CA VAL A 74 -8.64 -12.28 -5.53
C VAL A 74 -7.85 -13.12 -4.55
N GLN A 75 -8.25 -14.38 -4.36
CA GLN A 75 -7.45 -15.35 -3.62
C GLN A 75 -6.45 -15.99 -4.57
N PHE A 76 -5.18 -15.76 -4.34
CA PHE A 76 -4.12 -16.35 -5.14
C PHE A 76 -3.92 -17.82 -4.77
N THR A 77 -4.01 -18.70 -5.76
CA THR A 77 -3.88 -20.16 -5.63
C THR A 77 -2.91 -20.70 -6.69
N PRO A 78 -2.32 -21.89 -6.50
CA PRO A 78 -1.36 -22.44 -7.46
C PRO A 78 -1.91 -22.68 -8.87
N ASP A 79 -3.20 -22.79 -9.03
CA ASP A 79 -3.92 -23.00 -10.29
C ASP A 79 -4.48 -21.72 -10.92
N LEU A 80 -4.34 -20.56 -10.27
CA LEU A 80 -4.85 -19.28 -10.76
C LEU A 80 -4.09 -18.85 -12.03
N LEU A 81 -4.81 -18.53 -13.08
CA LEU A 81 -4.26 -18.06 -14.35
C LEU A 81 -4.22 -16.52 -14.41
N PRO A 82 -3.35 -15.92 -15.22
CA PRO A 82 -3.34 -14.47 -15.46
C PRO A 82 -4.71 -13.93 -15.89
N ALA A 83 -5.41 -14.63 -16.78
CA ALA A 83 -6.74 -14.23 -17.25
C ALA A 83 -7.82 -14.23 -16.16
N ASP A 84 -7.67 -15.01 -15.10
CA ASP A 84 -8.59 -15.01 -13.95
C ASP A 84 -8.46 -13.70 -13.14
N VAL A 85 -7.32 -13.02 -13.26
CA VAL A 85 -7.02 -11.75 -12.60
C VAL A 85 -7.37 -10.56 -13.49
N THR A 86 -6.91 -10.59 -14.74
CA THR A 86 -7.00 -9.47 -15.70
C THR A 86 -8.28 -9.47 -16.53
N GLY A 87 -8.94 -10.61 -16.67
CA GLY A 87 -10.06 -10.78 -17.61
C GLY A 87 -9.62 -11.38 -18.94
N THR A 88 -10.59 -11.70 -19.79
CA THR A 88 -10.39 -12.35 -21.07
C THR A 88 -11.56 -12.05 -22.01
N HIS A 89 -11.36 -12.27 -23.30
CA HIS A 89 -12.46 -12.23 -24.26
C HIS A 89 -13.29 -13.51 -24.20
N VAL A 90 -14.60 -13.35 -24.13
CA VAL A 90 -15.58 -14.44 -24.12
C VAL A 90 -16.47 -14.30 -25.34
N TYR A 91 -16.75 -15.42 -26.04
CA TYR A 91 -17.64 -15.42 -27.19
C TYR A 91 -19.09 -15.23 -26.73
N ASN A 92 -19.71 -14.13 -27.16
CA ASN A 92 -21.15 -13.89 -26.97
C ASN A 92 -21.95 -14.49 -28.10
N GLU A 93 -22.60 -15.64 -27.86
CA GLU A 93 -23.41 -16.34 -28.87
C GLU A 93 -24.59 -15.47 -29.38
N GLY A 94 -25.11 -14.57 -28.53
CA GLY A 94 -26.23 -13.72 -28.91
C GLY A 94 -25.85 -12.59 -29.86
N ALA A 95 -24.65 -12.03 -29.71
CA ALA A 95 -24.09 -10.97 -30.56
C ALA A 95 -23.27 -11.55 -31.73
N GLY A 96 -22.80 -12.81 -31.63
CA GLY A 96 -21.95 -13.43 -32.61
C GLY A 96 -20.51 -12.94 -32.66
N GLU A 97 -20.05 -12.30 -31.57
CA GLU A 97 -18.73 -11.68 -31.45
C GLU A 97 -18.06 -11.97 -30.11
N PHE A 98 -16.75 -11.71 -30.04
CA PHE A 98 -16.00 -11.76 -28.79
C PHE A 98 -16.15 -10.44 -28.05
N GLU A 99 -16.49 -10.52 -26.78
CA GLU A 99 -16.58 -9.38 -25.88
C GLU A 99 -15.57 -9.53 -24.74
N PHE A 100 -14.92 -8.42 -24.34
CA PHE A 100 -14.03 -8.44 -23.20
C PHE A 100 -14.83 -8.58 -21.90
N SER A 101 -14.53 -9.61 -21.12
CA SER A 101 -15.05 -9.82 -19.78
C SER A 101 -13.99 -9.37 -18.78
N PRO A 102 -14.17 -8.20 -18.11
CA PRO A 102 -13.19 -7.66 -17.19
C PRO A 102 -12.98 -8.60 -15.99
N GLY A 103 -11.73 -8.78 -15.61
CA GLY A 103 -11.36 -9.53 -14.42
C GLY A 103 -11.50 -8.71 -13.14
N PRO A 104 -11.23 -9.33 -11.99
CA PRO A 104 -11.35 -8.67 -10.68
C PRO A 104 -10.44 -7.46 -10.46
N VAL A 105 -9.40 -7.25 -11.28
CA VAL A 105 -8.57 -6.03 -11.21
C VAL A 105 -9.31 -4.77 -11.64
N PHE A 106 -10.46 -4.89 -12.32
CA PHE A 106 -11.29 -3.75 -12.72
C PHE A 106 -12.15 -3.22 -11.55
N ALA A 107 -11.54 -3.12 -10.36
CA ALA A 107 -12.10 -2.44 -9.20
C ALA A 107 -11.11 -1.38 -8.69
N ASN A 108 -11.61 -0.35 -7.99
CA ASN A 108 -10.74 0.69 -7.43
C ASN A 108 -9.79 0.14 -6.36
N VAL A 109 -10.28 -0.75 -5.50
CA VAL A 109 -9.50 -1.41 -4.45
C VAL A 109 -9.51 -2.90 -4.69
N VAL A 110 -8.32 -3.46 -4.92
CA VAL A 110 -8.12 -4.89 -5.13
C VAL A 110 -7.33 -5.47 -3.97
N LEU A 111 -7.92 -6.44 -3.27
CA LEU A 111 -7.20 -7.27 -2.30
C LEU A 111 -6.66 -8.50 -3.03
N ALA A 112 -5.35 -8.53 -3.27
CA ALA A 112 -4.64 -9.70 -3.77
C ALA A 112 -4.18 -10.56 -2.59
N ASP A 113 -5.00 -11.54 -2.20
CA ASP A 113 -4.76 -12.31 -0.98
C ASP A 113 -3.84 -13.51 -1.26
N GLU A 114 -2.76 -13.63 -0.47
CA GLU A 114 -1.71 -14.65 -0.58
C GLU A 114 -1.02 -14.67 -1.96
N ILE A 115 -0.56 -13.49 -2.44
CA ILE A 115 0.03 -13.33 -3.78
C ILE A 115 1.17 -14.33 -4.07
N ASN A 116 1.92 -14.74 -3.04
CA ASN A 116 3.03 -15.70 -3.15
C ASN A 116 2.59 -17.15 -3.40
N ARG A 117 1.28 -17.47 -3.41
CA ARG A 117 0.78 -18.82 -3.72
C ARG A 117 0.53 -19.07 -5.21
N ALA A 118 0.34 -18.02 -5.99
CA ALA A 118 0.13 -18.19 -7.44
C ALA A 118 1.45 -18.29 -8.21
N PRO A 119 1.41 -18.90 -9.41
CA PRO A 119 2.59 -18.99 -10.26
C PRO A 119 3.17 -17.61 -10.62
N PRO A 120 4.48 -17.51 -10.92
CA PRO A 120 5.15 -16.24 -11.24
C PRO A 120 4.49 -15.47 -12.41
N LYS A 121 3.90 -16.16 -13.39
CA LYS A 121 3.19 -15.52 -14.51
C LYS A 121 1.95 -14.76 -14.05
N THR A 122 1.19 -15.32 -13.10
CA THR A 122 -0.01 -14.69 -12.56
C THR A 122 0.35 -13.52 -11.64
N GLN A 123 1.41 -13.67 -10.84
CA GLN A 123 1.97 -12.57 -10.07
C GLN A 123 2.40 -11.41 -10.99
N ALA A 124 3.15 -11.73 -12.07
CA ALA A 124 3.63 -10.73 -13.03
C ALA A 124 2.47 -9.96 -13.69
N ALA A 125 1.37 -10.61 -14.04
CA ALA A 125 0.20 -9.95 -14.62
C ALA A 125 -0.42 -8.91 -13.67
N LEU A 126 -0.58 -9.24 -12.38
CA LEU A 126 -1.04 -8.24 -11.39
C LEU A 126 -0.04 -7.08 -11.24
N LEU A 127 1.25 -7.39 -11.13
CA LEU A 127 2.28 -6.38 -10.93
C LEU A 127 2.46 -5.46 -12.14
N GLU A 128 2.26 -5.96 -13.36
CA GLU A 128 2.21 -5.14 -14.58
C GLU A 128 0.98 -4.22 -14.55
N THR A 129 -0.18 -4.76 -14.22
CA THR A 129 -1.42 -4.00 -14.03
C THR A 129 -1.28 -2.88 -13.00
N MET A 130 -0.55 -3.12 -11.90
CA MET A 130 -0.25 -2.10 -10.89
C MET A 130 0.62 -0.96 -11.43
N GLU A 131 1.58 -1.26 -12.28
CA GLU A 131 2.52 -0.27 -12.81
C GLU A 131 1.91 0.54 -13.97
N GLU A 132 1.29 -0.16 -14.92
CA GLU A 132 0.76 0.43 -16.15
C GLU A 132 -0.65 1.02 -15.99
N ARG A 133 -1.40 0.64 -14.93
CA ARG A 133 -2.80 1.03 -14.66
C ARG A 133 -3.75 0.70 -15.81
N GLN A 134 -3.40 -0.30 -16.58
CA GLN A 134 -4.16 -0.81 -17.71
C GLN A 134 -3.94 -2.33 -17.84
N VAL A 135 -4.82 -2.96 -18.59
CA VAL A 135 -4.71 -4.38 -18.97
C VAL A 135 -4.72 -4.46 -20.48
N THR A 136 -3.76 -5.20 -21.05
CA THR A 136 -3.78 -5.54 -22.48
C THR A 136 -4.20 -7.01 -22.66
N ALA A 137 -5.34 -7.22 -23.30
CA ALA A 137 -5.87 -8.55 -23.61
C ALA A 137 -6.15 -8.66 -25.10
N ASP A 138 -5.59 -9.69 -25.75
CA ASP A 138 -5.76 -9.97 -27.18
C ASP A 138 -5.45 -8.77 -28.12
N GLY A 139 -4.53 -7.90 -27.69
CA GLY A 139 -4.10 -6.72 -28.46
C GLY A 139 -4.94 -5.46 -28.21
N GLU A 140 -5.96 -5.52 -27.37
CA GLU A 140 -6.73 -4.37 -26.91
C GLU A 140 -6.32 -3.95 -25.51
N THR A 141 -6.21 -2.64 -25.28
CA THR A 141 -5.83 -2.06 -23.99
C THR A 141 -7.07 -1.48 -23.29
N HIS A 142 -7.26 -1.86 -22.06
CA HIS A 142 -8.38 -1.45 -21.21
C HIS A 142 -7.84 -0.72 -19.97
N ASP A 143 -8.25 0.54 -19.80
CA ASP A 143 -7.86 1.34 -18.64
C ASP A 143 -8.55 0.84 -17.36
N LEU A 144 -7.84 0.89 -16.25
CA LEU A 144 -8.39 0.57 -14.93
C LEU A 144 -9.16 1.76 -14.34
N PRO A 145 -10.09 1.50 -13.41
CA PRO A 145 -10.80 2.58 -12.73
C PRO A 145 -9.85 3.44 -11.88
N GLU A 146 -10.09 4.75 -11.85
CA GLU A 146 -9.35 5.69 -11.00
C GLU A 146 -10.20 6.16 -9.80
N PRO A 147 -9.61 6.19 -8.60
CA PRO A 147 -8.27 5.74 -8.21
C PRO A 147 -8.14 4.21 -8.25
N PHE A 148 -6.94 3.69 -8.50
CA PHE A 148 -6.63 2.26 -8.48
C PHE A 148 -5.61 1.95 -7.38
N PHE A 149 -5.94 1.01 -6.51
CA PHE A 149 -5.14 0.66 -5.36
C PHE A 149 -5.14 -0.86 -5.13
N VAL A 150 -3.96 -1.44 -5.00
CA VAL A 150 -3.79 -2.86 -4.66
C VAL A 150 -3.23 -2.98 -3.25
N LEU A 151 -3.91 -3.79 -2.45
CA LEU A 151 -3.44 -4.28 -1.16
C LEU A 151 -3.14 -5.76 -1.34
N ALA A 152 -1.86 -6.11 -1.50
CA ALA A 152 -1.44 -7.49 -1.61
C ALA A 152 -1.09 -8.05 -0.24
N THR A 153 -1.35 -9.34 -0.02
CA THR A 153 -0.95 -10.03 1.21
C THR A 153 0.02 -11.15 0.92
N GLN A 154 0.96 -11.34 1.83
CA GLN A 154 1.92 -12.42 1.81
C GLN A 154 1.95 -13.08 3.19
N ASN A 155 1.96 -14.41 3.25
CA ASN A 155 2.10 -15.14 4.49
C ASN A 155 3.55 -15.59 4.66
N PRO A 156 4.30 -15.06 5.65
CA PRO A 156 5.71 -15.40 5.85
C PRO A 156 5.92 -16.80 6.43
N VAL A 157 4.88 -17.41 7.01
CA VAL A 157 5.01 -18.72 7.69
C VAL A 157 4.78 -19.89 6.74
N GLU A 158 4.00 -19.74 5.69
CA GLU A 158 3.75 -20.78 4.70
C GLU A 158 4.83 -20.77 3.62
N MET A 159 5.91 -21.52 3.84
CA MET A 159 7.00 -21.66 2.86
C MET A 159 6.80 -22.82 1.86
N ALA A 160 5.96 -23.80 2.19
CA ALA A 160 5.75 -24.98 1.31
C ALA A 160 4.74 -24.65 0.21
N GLY A 161 5.19 -24.72 -1.05
CA GLY A 161 4.32 -24.48 -2.23
C GLY A 161 4.07 -23.02 -2.55
N THR A 162 4.91 -22.11 -2.05
CA THR A 162 4.88 -20.69 -2.38
C THR A 162 5.96 -20.31 -3.38
N PHE A 163 5.71 -19.24 -4.12
CA PHE A 163 6.65 -18.60 -5.03
C PHE A 163 6.95 -17.20 -4.48
N GLU A 164 8.12 -17.04 -3.87
CA GLU A 164 8.54 -15.74 -3.35
C GLU A 164 8.58 -14.69 -4.46
N LEU A 165 8.16 -13.48 -4.11
CA LEU A 165 8.28 -12.33 -5.02
C LEU A 165 9.76 -11.93 -5.11
N PRO A 166 10.34 -11.87 -6.32
CA PRO A 166 11.67 -11.30 -6.51
C PRO A 166 11.74 -9.86 -5.99
N GLU A 167 12.89 -9.45 -5.47
CA GLU A 167 13.11 -8.10 -4.91
C GLU A 167 12.67 -6.97 -5.86
N ALA A 168 12.95 -7.12 -7.18
CA ALA A 168 12.51 -6.16 -8.21
C ALA A 168 10.98 -6.07 -8.35
N GLN A 169 10.23 -7.07 -7.91
CA GLN A 169 8.77 -7.07 -7.89
C GLN A 169 8.23 -6.47 -6.59
N VAL A 170 8.91 -6.72 -5.49
CA VAL A 170 8.58 -6.10 -4.19
C VAL A 170 8.79 -4.58 -4.23
N ASP A 171 9.76 -4.06 -4.99
CA ASP A 171 10.00 -2.62 -5.18
C ASP A 171 8.82 -1.87 -5.84
N ARG A 172 7.89 -2.58 -6.50
CA ARG A 172 6.67 -1.98 -7.07
C ARG A 172 5.66 -1.54 -6.00
N PHE A 173 5.73 -2.13 -4.81
CA PHE A 173 4.93 -1.68 -3.68
C PHE A 173 5.55 -0.43 -3.04
N LEU A 174 4.72 0.58 -2.79
CA LEU A 174 5.17 1.80 -2.11
C LEU A 174 5.56 1.49 -0.67
N VAL A 175 4.73 0.70 0.00
CA VAL A 175 4.84 0.36 1.42
C VAL A 175 4.81 -1.15 1.61
N LYS A 176 5.70 -1.65 2.49
CA LYS A 176 5.58 -2.99 3.07
C LYS A 176 5.40 -2.87 4.57
N THR A 177 4.33 -3.45 5.11
CA THR A 177 3.98 -3.38 6.54
C THR A 177 3.30 -4.67 7.01
N ALA A 178 3.00 -4.74 8.30
CA ALA A 178 2.26 -5.84 8.93
C ALA A 178 1.15 -5.26 9.81
N ILE A 179 0.06 -6.00 9.98
CA ILE A 179 -1.01 -5.65 10.91
C ILE A 179 -0.63 -6.11 12.32
N GLY A 180 -0.13 -7.34 12.42
CA GLY A 180 0.14 -7.98 13.69
C GLY A 180 -1.11 -8.43 14.43
N TYR A 181 -0.91 -9.01 15.60
CA TYR A 181 -2.02 -9.29 16.52
C TYR A 181 -2.34 -8.04 17.35
N PRO A 182 -3.63 -7.75 17.58
CA PRO A 182 -3.99 -6.75 18.57
C PRO A 182 -3.47 -7.18 19.95
N ASP A 183 -3.23 -6.22 20.82
CA ASP A 183 -2.93 -6.49 22.23
C ASP A 183 -4.15 -7.04 22.99
N GLY A 184 -3.95 -7.43 24.24
CA GLY A 184 -5.06 -7.99 25.04
C GLY A 184 -6.25 -7.04 25.22
N ALA A 185 -6.04 -5.72 25.17
CA ALA A 185 -7.11 -4.73 25.20
C ALA A 185 -7.88 -4.71 23.89
N GLY A 186 -7.16 -4.75 22.76
CA GLY A 186 -7.71 -4.85 21.41
C GLY A 186 -8.51 -6.14 21.19
N GLU A 187 -8.01 -7.30 21.65
CA GLU A 187 -8.75 -8.58 21.59
C GLU A 187 -10.04 -8.51 22.41
N THR A 188 -9.98 -7.90 23.61
CA THR A 188 -11.17 -7.70 24.45
C THR A 188 -12.20 -6.81 23.75
N GLU A 189 -11.74 -5.73 23.11
CA GLU A 189 -12.60 -4.83 22.36
C GLU A 189 -13.21 -5.51 21.13
N LEU A 190 -12.46 -6.40 20.45
CA LEU A 190 -12.99 -7.22 19.36
C LEU A 190 -14.19 -8.05 19.82
N LEU A 191 -14.07 -8.72 20.96
CA LEU A 191 -15.16 -9.51 21.54
C LEU A 191 -16.34 -8.62 21.98
N ARG A 192 -16.06 -7.46 22.60
CA ARG A 192 -17.09 -6.50 23.01
C ARG A 192 -17.88 -5.98 21.81
N ARG A 193 -17.19 -5.56 20.74
CA ARG A 193 -17.82 -5.14 19.48
C ARG A 193 -18.61 -6.26 18.83
N ARG A 194 -18.11 -7.51 18.90
CA ARG A 194 -18.85 -8.67 18.37
C ARG A 194 -20.11 -8.97 19.17
N ALA A 195 -20.06 -8.88 20.49
CA ALA A 195 -21.22 -9.11 21.37
C ALA A 195 -22.32 -8.04 21.19
N GLY A 196 -21.95 -6.80 20.88
CA GLY A 196 -22.89 -5.70 20.69
C GLY A 196 -23.48 -5.58 19.25
N ARG A 197 -23.12 -6.49 18.32
CA ARG A 197 -23.60 -6.41 16.93
C ARG A 197 -24.65 -7.47 16.62
N ASP A 198 -25.70 -7.04 15.90
CA ASP A 198 -26.72 -7.94 15.32
C ASP A 198 -26.25 -8.60 14.01
N ARG A 199 -25.22 -8.03 13.34
CA ARG A 199 -24.66 -8.54 12.09
C ARG A 199 -23.33 -9.26 12.31
N GLN A 200 -23.05 -10.28 11.49
CA GLN A 200 -21.80 -11.04 11.59
C GLN A 200 -20.56 -10.20 11.26
N SER A 201 -20.63 -9.33 10.26
CA SER A 201 -19.51 -8.49 9.82
C SER A 201 -19.80 -7.01 10.06
N PRO A 202 -18.83 -6.24 10.57
CA PRO A 202 -18.97 -4.78 10.64
C PRO A 202 -18.99 -4.19 9.22
N THR A 203 -19.63 -3.03 9.09
CA THR A 203 -19.66 -2.29 7.84
C THR A 203 -19.19 -0.87 8.13
N ALA A 204 -18.15 -0.42 7.45
CA ALA A 204 -17.65 0.94 7.56
C ALA A 204 -18.66 1.92 6.93
N GLU A 205 -18.69 3.13 7.47
CA GLU A 205 -19.42 4.25 6.90
C GLU A 205 -18.67 4.83 5.71
N GLU A 206 -19.39 5.29 4.68
CA GLU A 206 -18.82 6.01 3.55
C GLU A 206 -18.65 7.49 3.95
N VAL A 207 -17.40 7.97 3.88
CA VAL A 207 -17.02 9.34 4.26
C VAL A 207 -16.71 10.16 3.01
N LEU A 208 -15.97 9.57 2.06
CA LEU A 208 -15.55 10.23 0.83
C LEU A 208 -16.15 9.53 -0.40
N SER A 209 -16.18 10.27 -1.51
CA SER A 209 -16.46 9.73 -2.83
C SER A 209 -15.17 9.47 -3.61
N ALA A 210 -15.23 8.63 -4.67
CA ALA A 210 -14.10 8.41 -5.56
C ALA A 210 -13.55 9.71 -6.18
N ALA A 211 -14.41 10.70 -6.43
CA ALA A 211 -14.00 12.01 -6.93
C ALA A 211 -13.22 12.80 -5.88
N ALA A 212 -13.66 12.78 -4.61
CA ALA A 212 -12.94 13.39 -3.50
C ALA A 212 -11.57 12.74 -3.28
N VAL A 213 -11.48 11.41 -3.32
CA VAL A 213 -10.19 10.71 -3.21
C VAL A 213 -9.23 11.12 -4.33
N ARG A 214 -9.70 11.23 -5.58
CA ARG A 214 -8.85 11.72 -6.69
C ARG A 214 -8.37 13.16 -6.47
N ALA A 215 -9.22 14.04 -5.93
CA ALA A 215 -8.82 15.39 -5.56
C ALA A 215 -7.73 15.37 -4.48
N LEU A 216 -7.94 14.58 -3.41
CA LEU A 216 -6.96 14.41 -2.33
C LEU A 216 -5.62 13.85 -2.81
N GLN A 217 -5.60 12.98 -3.82
CA GLN A 217 -4.36 12.49 -4.45
C GLN A 217 -3.56 13.58 -5.20
N GLY A 218 -4.15 14.73 -5.46
CA GLY A 218 -3.46 15.90 -6.03
C GLY A 218 -2.81 16.80 -4.98
N VAL A 219 -3.31 16.81 -3.75
CA VAL A 219 -2.87 17.71 -2.68
C VAL A 219 -1.38 17.59 -2.34
N PRO A 220 -0.76 16.40 -2.28
CA PRO A 220 0.66 16.28 -2.01
C PRO A 220 1.57 17.04 -2.99
N GLU A 221 1.10 17.34 -4.20
CA GLU A 221 1.86 18.11 -5.18
C GLU A 221 2.09 19.58 -4.77
N SER A 222 1.23 20.13 -3.92
CA SER A 222 1.36 21.50 -3.39
C SER A 222 2.19 21.58 -2.11
N VAL A 223 2.54 20.43 -1.49
CA VAL A 223 3.31 20.41 -0.23
C VAL A 223 4.74 20.89 -0.47
N ARG A 224 5.13 21.90 0.29
CA ARG A 224 6.47 22.48 0.22
C ARG A 224 7.50 21.57 0.89
N VAL A 225 8.64 21.41 0.23
CA VAL A 225 9.80 20.68 0.76
C VAL A 225 11.02 21.57 0.62
N GLU A 226 11.65 21.91 1.75
CA GLU A 226 12.86 22.74 1.77
C GLU A 226 14.07 21.95 1.22
N GLU A 227 15.05 22.66 0.63
CA GLU A 227 16.21 22.02 -0.01
C GLU A 227 16.98 21.12 0.94
N ASP A 228 17.18 21.54 2.19
CA ASP A 228 17.87 20.75 3.22
C ASP A 228 17.18 19.39 3.49
N LEU A 229 15.85 19.33 3.34
CA LEU A 229 15.09 18.08 3.46
C LEU A 229 15.20 17.20 2.21
N LEU A 230 15.32 17.81 1.03
CA LEU A 230 15.63 17.05 -0.20
C LEU A 230 17.00 16.39 -0.10
N GLU A 231 18.01 17.13 0.37
CA GLU A 231 19.35 16.61 0.63
C GLU A 231 19.35 15.52 1.71
N TYR A 232 18.53 15.67 2.75
CA TYR A 232 18.38 14.67 3.81
C TYR A 232 17.79 13.36 3.29
N LEU A 233 16.73 13.40 2.48
CA LEU A 233 16.14 12.23 1.83
C LEU A 233 17.15 11.48 0.95
N VAL A 234 17.94 12.23 0.16
CA VAL A 234 19.00 11.68 -0.69
C VAL A 234 20.10 11.06 0.17
N THR A 235 20.53 11.75 1.25
CA THR A 235 21.58 11.26 2.14
C THR A 235 21.19 9.98 2.82
N LEU A 236 19.96 9.88 3.36
CA LEU A 236 19.41 8.65 3.94
C LEU A 236 19.41 7.50 2.93
N SER A 237 18.91 7.75 1.71
CA SER A 237 18.88 6.74 0.66
C SER A 237 20.28 6.28 0.25
N ARG A 238 21.25 7.19 0.18
CA ARG A 238 22.65 6.87 -0.14
C ARG A 238 23.33 6.10 0.98
N ALA A 239 23.10 6.46 2.24
CA ALA A 239 23.65 5.78 3.39
C ALA A 239 23.29 4.28 3.39
N THR A 240 22.09 3.91 2.92
CA THR A 240 21.73 2.48 2.77
C THR A 240 22.60 1.72 1.79
N ARG A 241 23.20 2.39 0.79
CA ARG A 241 24.06 1.78 -0.24
C ARG A 241 25.50 1.58 0.26
N GLU A 242 25.85 2.24 1.36
CA GLU A 242 27.19 2.22 1.97
C GLU A 242 27.25 1.25 3.16
N ARG A 243 26.10 0.65 3.52
CA ARG A 243 26.02 -0.35 4.61
C ARG A 243 26.68 -1.66 4.22
N SER A 244 27.51 -2.20 5.11
CA SER A 244 28.18 -3.49 4.94
C SER A 244 27.20 -4.67 4.91
N GLU A 245 26.04 -4.51 5.52
CA GLU A 245 24.97 -5.51 5.60
C GLU A 245 24.15 -5.60 4.29
N CYS A 246 24.31 -4.64 3.38
CA CYS A 246 23.52 -4.52 2.15
C CYS A 246 24.34 -4.80 0.90
N ASP A 247 23.91 -5.77 0.08
CA ASP A 247 24.37 -5.92 -1.31
C ASP A 247 23.77 -4.84 -2.21
N VAL A 248 22.50 -4.49 -1.96
CA VAL A 248 21.79 -3.43 -2.68
C VAL A 248 21.04 -2.55 -1.68
N GLY A 249 21.33 -1.25 -1.71
CA GLY A 249 20.56 -0.24 -0.99
C GLY A 249 19.43 0.36 -1.83
N VAL A 250 18.79 1.40 -1.31
CA VAL A 250 17.64 2.08 -1.95
C VAL A 250 18.00 2.64 -3.32
N SER A 251 17.23 2.29 -4.35
CA SER A 251 17.41 2.77 -5.73
C SER A 251 16.99 4.25 -5.86
N PRO A 252 17.38 4.98 -6.96
CA PRO A 252 16.87 6.32 -7.22
C PRO A 252 15.32 6.36 -7.32
N ARG A 253 14.69 5.32 -7.88
CA ARG A 253 13.22 5.16 -7.87
C ARG A 253 12.68 5.05 -6.44
N GLY A 254 13.35 4.27 -5.59
CA GLY A 254 13.00 4.17 -4.17
C GLY A 254 13.11 5.50 -3.44
N THR A 255 14.13 6.34 -3.77
CA THR A 255 14.26 7.70 -3.23
C THR A 255 13.09 8.61 -3.67
N GLN A 256 12.65 8.52 -4.93
CA GLN A 256 11.46 9.24 -5.40
C GLN A 256 10.19 8.80 -4.67
N ARG A 257 9.99 7.48 -4.48
CA ARG A 257 8.86 6.95 -3.72
C ARG A 257 8.89 7.38 -2.25
N PHE A 258 10.08 7.49 -1.68
CA PHE A 258 10.28 8.01 -0.34
C PHE A 258 9.89 9.49 -0.23
N PHE A 259 10.28 10.31 -1.18
CA PHE A 259 9.87 11.70 -1.28
C PHE A 259 8.35 11.85 -1.42
N GLU A 260 7.71 11.09 -2.32
CA GLU A 260 6.24 11.09 -2.51
C GLU A 260 5.52 10.73 -1.20
N ALA A 261 5.96 9.65 -0.54
CA ALA A 261 5.40 9.20 0.72
C ALA A 261 5.55 10.26 1.84
N THR A 262 6.67 10.96 1.88
CA THR A 262 6.94 12.01 2.86
C THR A 262 5.99 13.21 2.69
N ARG A 263 5.71 13.62 1.45
CA ARG A 263 4.74 14.70 1.16
C ARG A 263 3.33 14.29 1.60
N VAL A 264 2.93 13.06 1.29
CA VAL A 264 1.64 12.53 1.76
C VAL A 264 1.58 12.49 3.28
N ARG A 265 2.67 12.14 3.97
CA ARG A 265 2.71 12.15 5.44
C ARG A 265 2.43 13.54 6.01
N ALA A 266 2.97 14.60 5.40
CA ALA A 266 2.68 15.97 5.79
C ALA A 266 1.19 16.29 5.63
N VAL A 267 0.56 15.90 4.51
CA VAL A 267 -0.89 16.05 4.27
C VAL A 267 -1.71 15.30 5.31
N LEU A 268 -1.36 14.06 5.64
CA LEU A 268 -2.01 13.28 6.71
C LEU A 268 -1.92 13.95 8.09
N SER A 269 -0.99 14.87 8.26
CA SER A 269 -0.82 15.67 9.49
C SER A 269 -1.40 17.08 9.36
N GLY A 270 -2.18 17.38 8.30
CA GLY A 270 -2.79 18.70 8.06
C GLY A 270 -1.78 19.80 7.79
N ARG A 271 -0.61 19.51 7.21
CA ARG A 271 0.46 20.48 6.97
C ARG A 271 0.78 20.64 5.48
N GLU A 272 1.07 21.90 5.09
CA GLU A 272 1.49 22.28 3.73
C GLU A 272 3.01 22.20 3.52
N TYR A 273 3.74 21.71 4.50
CA TYR A 273 5.19 21.56 4.45
C TYR A 273 5.64 20.29 5.14
N VAL A 274 6.75 19.74 4.65
CA VAL A 274 7.40 18.55 5.19
C VAL A 274 8.28 18.94 6.38
N THR A 275 8.35 18.03 7.37
CA THR A 275 9.26 18.11 8.51
C THR A 275 10.19 16.88 8.53
N PRO A 276 11.34 16.95 9.23
CA PRO A 276 12.20 15.78 9.43
C PRO A 276 11.49 14.59 10.05
N GLU A 277 10.49 14.82 10.89
CA GLU A 277 9.69 13.77 11.53
C GLU A 277 8.85 13.00 10.51
N ASP A 278 8.33 13.66 9.47
CA ASP A 278 7.62 12.99 8.38
C ASP A 278 8.53 12.05 7.63
N VAL A 279 9.76 12.50 7.35
CA VAL A 279 10.80 11.67 6.71
C VAL A 279 11.07 10.42 7.53
N LYS A 280 11.31 10.56 8.83
CA LYS A 280 11.60 9.46 9.74
C LYS A 280 10.45 8.45 9.82
N ARG A 281 9.21 8.95 9.92
CA ARG A 281 8.02 8.09 10.05
C ARG A 281 7.79 7.18 8.87
N VAL A 282 8.03 7.67 7.66
CA VAL A 282 7.79 6.88 6.44
C VAL A 282 9.00 6.05 6.02
N ALA A 283 10.19 6.30 6.59
CA ALA A 283 11.42 5.64 6.18
C ALA A 283 11.33 4.10 6.26
N ARG A 284 10.96 3.56 7.42
CA ARG A 284 10.86 2.10 7.61
C ARG A 284 9.89 1.42 6.63
N PRO A 285 8.60 1.79 6.58
CA PRO A 285 7.63 1.12 5.73
C PRO A 285 7.91 1.29 4.24
N VAL A 286 8.62 2.37 3.85
CA VAL A 286 8.92 2.66 2.44
C VAL A 286 10.27 2.10 2.00
N LEU A 287 11.30 2.08 2.86
CA LEU A 287 12.66 1.76 2.44
C LEU A 287 13.11 0.34 2.79
N ALA A 288 12.68 -0.22 3.92
CA ALA A 288 13.23 -1.49 4.42
C ALA A 288 13.08 -2.65 3.42
N HIS A 289 11.94 -2.74 2.72
CA HIS A 289 11.71 -3.81 1.76
C HIS A 289 12.49 -3.65 0.45
N ARG A 290 13.14 -2.50 0.23
CA ARG A 290 13.99 -2.21 -0.94
C ARG A 290 15.45 -2.59 -0.73
N LEU A 291 15.83 -2.96 0.50
CA LEU A 291 17.18 -3.41 0.81
C LEU A 291 17.35 -4.89 0.43
N VAL A 292 18.49 -5.22 -0.17
CA VAL A 292 18.92 -6.59 -0.36
C VAL A 292 20.11 -6.82 0.57
N LEU A 293 19.96 -7.72 1.53
CA LEU A 293 21.03 -8.03 2.49
C LEU A 293 22.09 -8.90 1.83
N THR A 294 23.33 -8.78 2.30
CA THR A 294 24.40 -9.73 1.98
C THR A 294 24.04 -11.12 2.51
N PRO A 295 24.55 -12.21 1.90
CA PRO A 295 24.32 -13.57 2.40
C PRO A 295 24.72 -13.73 3.87
N ASP A 296 25.81 -13.12 4.30
CA ASP A 296 26.30 -13.19 5.69
C ASP A 296 25.31 -12.50 6.65
N ALA A 297 24.87 -11.29 6.34
CA ALA A 297 23.88 -10.56 7.13
C ALA A 297 22.52 -11.30 7.20
N ALA A 298 22.10 -11.93 6.10
CA ALA A 298 20.89 -12.74 6.08
C ALA A 298 20.99 -13.99 6.96
N VAL A 299 22.13 -14.67 6.97
CA VAL A 299 22.40 -15.83 7.84
C VAL A 299 22.49 -15.41 9.31
N GLU A 300 23.03 -14.26 9.61
CA GLU A 300 23.07 -13.67 10.96
C GLU A 300 21.70 -13.20 11.46
N GLY A 301 20.68 -13.16 10.58
CA GLY A 301 19.33 -12.76 10.93
C GLY A 301 19.15 -11.25 11.10
N VAL A 302 19.92 -10.44 10.38
CA VAL A 302 19.79 -8.99 10.38
C VAL A 302 18.39 -8.60 9.87
N ASP A 303 17.70 -7.74 10.61
CA ASP A 303 16.41 -7.18 10.18
C ASP A 303 16.63 -5.95 9.29
N LYS A 304 16.07 -5.96 8.09
CA LYS A 304 16.11 -4.82 7.16
C LYS A 304 15.58 -3.51 7.79
N ARG A 305 14.65 -3.60 8.74
CA ARG A 305 14.11 -2.45 9.47
C ARG A 305 15.15 -1.85 10.40
N SER A 306 15.92 -2.69 11.11
CA SER A 306 16.98 -2.22 11.98
C SER A 306 18.09 -1.50 11.20
N VAL A 307 18.38 -1.94 9.97
CA VAL A 307 19.35 -1.24 9.10
C VAL A 307 18.85 0.19 8.77
N ILE A 308 17.54 0.37 8.54
CA ILE A 308 16.97 1.72 8.33
C ILE A 308 17.05 2.55 9.60
N ASP A 309 16.83 1.96 10.79
CA ASP A 309 16.93 2.66 12.06
C ASP A 309 18.36 3.15 12.32
N ASP A 310 19.34 2.31 12.09
CA ASP A 310 20.74 2.69 12.23
C ASP A 310 21.11 3.84 11.27
N VAL A 311 20.60 3.81 10.03
CA VAL A 311 20.77 4.92 9.07
C VAL A 311 20.12 6.21 9.56
N LEU A 312 18.91 6.14 10.14
CA LEU A 312 18.20 7.29 10.68
C LEU A 312 18.92 7.89 11.90
N ASP A 313 19.57 7.06 12.70
CA ASP A 313 20.30 7.50 13.89
C ASP A 313 21.68 8.11 13.55
N GLU A 314 22.32 7.62 12.50
CA GLU A 314 23.65 8.09 12.09
C GLU A 314 23.62 9.36 11.23
N VAL A 315 22.61 9.51 10.38
CA VAL A 315 22.50 10.68 9.49
C VAL A 315 21.95 11.88 10.26
N PRO A 316 22.71 12.99 10.36
CA PRO A 316 22.27 14.15 11.13
C PRO A 316 21.01 14.76 10.52
N VAL A 317 20.06 15.11 11.40
CA VAL A 317 18.83 15.80 11.01
C VAL A 317 19.14 17.25 10.67
N PRO A 318 18.67 17.78 9.52
CA PRO A 318 18.88 19.19 9.20
C PRO A 318 18.17 20.10 10.21
N THR A 319 18.79 21.23 10.51
CA THR A 319 18.16 22.32 11.27
C THR A 319 17.31 23.14 10.30
N VAL A 320 16.02 22.86 10.27
CA VAL A 320 15.03 23.59 9.47
C VAL A 320 14.48 24.77 10.24
#